data_b81b95b9c85e9e27bc16b5ab3783cf3b
#
_entry.id   b81b95b9c85e9e27bc16b5ab3783cf3b
#
_cell.length_a   1.000
_cell.length_b   1.000
_cell.length_c   1.000
_cell.angle_alpha   90.00
_cell.angle_beta   90.00
_cell.angle_gamma   90.00
#
_symmetry.space_group_name_H-M   'P 1'
#
loop_
_entity.id
_entity.type
_entity.pdbx_description
1 polymer ?
#
loop_
_entity_poly.entity_id
_entity_poly.type
_entity_poly.pdbx_seq_one_letter_code
_entity_poly.pdbx_strand_id
1 'polypeptide(L)'
;IPYREFLLETVPYFVEQVEAYENGDDYDKSKVGLIQTPQSFYNADIFQFNLFSESTLPNEQDFFSKEINVCNNSHGAAVYTGSNTLIFRKAIEDVGGFPTDTITEDFELGVRMNAAGYVNYSTKSPMASGLTPTDLKSVIKQRARWGRGVIRSSYNMNIFFNPKLTK
;
A
#
# COMPACT_ATOMS: atom_id res chain seq x y z
N ILE A 1 -4.03 -8.53 12.48
CA ILE A 1 -3.66 -9.96 12.49
C ILE A 1 -3.77 -10.47 11.06
N PRO A 2 -2.69 -10.97 10.44
CA PRO A 2 -2.75 -11.53 9.09
C PRO A 2 -3.52 -12.85 9.06
N TYR A 3 -4.14 -13.15 7.94
CA TYR A 3 -4.80 -14.43 7.69
C TYR A 3 -3.79 -15.49 7.22
N ARG A 4 -4.15 -16.78 7.37
CA ARG A 4 -3.28 -17.89 6.97
C ARG A 4 -3.03 -17.92 5.47
N GLU A 5 -3.99 -17.46 4.70
CA GLU A 5 -4.00 -17.43 3.24
C GLU A 5 -3.15 -16.29 2.65
N PHE A 6 -2.66 -15.36 3.47
CA PHE A 6 -1.91 -14.19 3.00
C PHE A 6 -0.78 -14.53 2.01
N LEU A 7 0.06 -15.51 2.37
CA LEU A 7 1.16 -15.91 1.48
C LEU A 7 0.67 -16.66 0.23
N LEU A 8 -0.41 -17.45 0.35
CA LEU A 8 -0.98 -18.14 -0.80
C LEU A 8 -1.55 -17.18 -1.84
N GLU A 9 -2.08 -16.04 -1.40
CA GLU A 9 -2.63 -15.00 -2.27
C GLU A 9 -1.56 -14.08 -2.86
N THR A 10 -0.44 -13.88 -2.18
CA THR A 10 0.54 -12.86 -2.56
C THR A 10 1.80 -13.40 -3.22
N VAL A 11 2.29 -14.57 -2.82
CA VAL A 11 3.52 -15.16 -3.39
C VAL A 11 3.44 -15.43 -4.89
N PRO A 12 2.31 -15.91 -5.46
CA PRO A 12 2.24 -16.20 -6.89
C PRO A 12 2.61 -15.03 -7.81
N TYR A 13 2.40 -13.79 -7.36
CA TYR A 13 2.76 -12.60 -8.13
C TYR A 13 4.28 -12.41 -8.31
N PHE A 14 5.10 -13.12 -7.53
CA PHE A 14 6.55 -12.96 -7.53
C PHE A 14 7.31 -14.18 -8.10
N VAL A 15 6.65 -15.31 -8.34
CA VAL A 15 7.34 -16.57 -8.64
C VAL A 15 8.24 -16.44 -9.87
N GLU A 16 7.71 -16.00 -11.01
CA GLU A 16 8.48 -15.86 -12.25
C GLU A 16 9.65 -14.87 -12.07
N GLN A 17 9.42 -13.79 -11.34
CA GLN A 17 10.43 -12.76 -11.09
C GLN A 17 11.57 -13.26 -10.20
N VAL A 18 11.24 -14.06 -9.18
CA VAL A 18 12.25 -14.66 -8.29
C VAL A 18 13.07 -15.70 -9.02
N GLU A 19 12.42 -16.58 -9.80
CA GLU A 19 13.10 -17.58 -10.61
C GLU A 19 14.06 -16.95 -11.62
N ALA A 20 13.63 -15.90 -12.32
CA ALA A 20 14.49 -15.17 -13.24
C ALA A 20 15.68 -14.53 -12.53
N TYR A 21 15.46 -13.91 -11.37
CA TYR A 21 16.50 -13.30 -10.57
C TYR A 21 17.54 -14.34 -10.07
N GLU A 22 17.09 -15.49 -9.57
CA GLU A 22 17.96 -16.58 -9.11
C GLU A 22 18.79 -17.20 -10.24
N ASN A 23 18.23 -17.27 -11.44
CA ASN A 23 18.92 -17.77 -12.63
C ASN A 23 19.87 -16.74 -13.26
N GLY A 24 19.89 -15.49 -12.80
CA GLY A 24 20.67 -14.40 -13.36
C GLY A 24 20.14 -13.87 -14.69
N ASP A 25 18.87 -14.16 -15.01
CA ASP A 25 18.20 -13.68 -16.20
C ASP A 25 17.80 -12.19 -16.04
N ASP A 26 17.89 -11.44 -17.14
CA ASP A 26 17.41 -10.07 -17.17
C ASP A 26 15.87 -10.03 -17.26
N TYR A 27 15.22 -9.90 -16.12
CA TYR A 27 13.77 -9.82 -16.03
C TYR A 27 13.31 -8.37 -16.27
N ASP A 28 13.13 -8.02 -17.55
CA ASP A 28 12.88 -6.64 -18.00
C ASP A 28 11.38 -6.24 -18.03
N LYS A 29 10.46 -7.06 -17.54
CA LYS A 29 9.04 -6.71 -17.67
C LYS A 29 8.39 -6.46 -16.31
N SER A 30 8.00 -5.20 -16.08
CA SER A 30 7.07 -4.82 -15.02
C SER A 30 7.36 -5.49 -13.68
N LYS A 31 8.61 -5.37 -13.22
CA LYS A 31 9.06 -5.97 -11.95
C LYS A 31 8.11 -5.57 -10.83
N VAL A 32 7.48 -6.54 -10.21
CA VAL A 32 6.58 -6.30 -9.09
C VAL A 32 7.40 -5.89 -7.87
N GLY A 33 7.17 -4.69 -7.36
CA GLY A 33 7.80 -4.19 -6.15
C GLY A 33 7.08 -4.68 -4.90
N LEU A 34 5.75 -4.56 -4.88
CA LEU A 34 4.93 -5.00 -3.76
C LEU A 34 3.51 -5.38 -4.18
N ILE A 35 2.91 -6.23 -3.34
CA ILE A 35 1.48 -6.57 -3.39
C ILE A 35 0.85 -6.12 -2.06
N GLN A 36 0.01 -5.11 -2.13
CA GLN A 36 -0.77 -4.61 -1.00
C GLN A 36 -2.08 -5.38 -0.90
N THR A 37 -2.43 -5.89 0.28
CA THR A 37 -3.76 -6.46 0.53
C THR A 37 -4.56 -5.56 1.45
N PRO A 38 -5.90 -5.47 1.30
CA PRO A 38 -6.74 -4.71 2.20
C PRO A 38 -6.72 -5.27 3.63
N GLN A 39 -7.05 -4.42 4.57
CA GLN A 39 -7.37 -4.79 5.95
C GLN A 39 -8.88 -4.73 6.14
N SER A 40 -9.46 -5.71 6.83
CA SER A 40 -10.82 -5.62 7.34
C SER A 40 -10.83 -5.09 8.78
N PHE A 41 -11.99 -4.61 9.25
CA PHE A 41 -12.11 -4.05 10.59
C PHE A 41 -13.18 -4.78 11.38
N TYR A 42 -12.90 -5.09 12.66
CA TYR A 42 -13.82 -5.77 13.57
C TYR A 42 -14.90 -4.84 14.12
N ASN A 43 -14.64 -3.54 14.17
CA ASN A 43 -15.55 -2.56 14.75
C ASN A 43 -16.01 -1.57 13.68
N ALA A 44 -17.19 -1.02 13.88
CA ALA A 44 -17.68 0.10 13.11
C ALA A 44 -16.79 1.33 13.30
N ASP A 45 -16.56 2.09 12.23
CA ASP A 45 -15.95 3.40 12.34
C ASP A 45 -16.92 4.44 12.90
N ILE A 46 -16.42 5.63 13.22
CA ILE A 46 -17.22 6.69 13.81
C ILE A 46 -18.38 7.17 12.93
N PHE A 47 -18.25 7.04 11.60
CA PHE A 47 -19.31 7.45 10.67
C PHE A 47 -20.42 6.40 10.65
N GLN A 48 -20.06 5.13 10.50
CA GLN A 48 -21.00 4.02 10.57
C GLN A 48 -21.80 4.05 11.88
N PHE A 49 -21.11 4.16 13.02
CA PHE A 49 -21.70 4.15 14.35
C PHE A 49 -22.64 5.36 14.57
N ASN A 50 -22.20 6.57 14.27
CA ASN A 50 -23.00 7.77 14.49
C ASN A 50 -24.17 7.93 13.52
N LEU A 51 -24.13 7.25 12.38
CA LEU A 51 -25.21 7.26 11.39
C LEU A 51 -26.14 6.03 11.51
N PHE A 52 -25.90 5.15 12.47
CA PHE A 52 -26.61 3.87 12.64
C PHE A 52 -26.63 3.07 11.33
N SER A 53 -25.50 3.00 10.65
CA SER A 53 -25.39 2.47 9.29
C SER A 53 -24.34 1.35 9.15
N GLU A 54 -24.02 0.65 10.23
CA GLU A 54 -23.02 -0.40 10.29
C GLU A 54 -23.29 -1.54 9.28
N SER A 55 -24.57 -1.79 8.99
CA SER A 55 -24.98 -2.83 8.05
C SER A 55 -25.14 -2.35 6.60
N THR A 56 -25.12 -1.05 6.36
CA THR A 56 -25.46 -0.46 5.05
C THR A 56 -24.33 0.28 4.39
N LEU A 57 -23.42 0.85 5.18
CA LEU A 57 -22.25 1.55 4.68
C LEU A 57 -20.97 0.77 4.97
N PRO A 58 -20.06 0.64 4.00
CA PRO A 58 -18.74 0.07 4.25
C PRO A 58 -17.94 0.99 5.20
N ASN A 59 -16.95 0.41 5.87
CA ASN A 59 -15.96 1.19 6.61
C ASN A 59 -15.28 2.21 5.68
N GLU A 60 -15.02 3.40 6.16
CA GLU A 60 -14.42 4.48 5.36
C GLU A 60 -13.09 4.06 4.70
N GLN A 61 -12.28 3.25 5.39
CA GLN A 61 -11.02 2.77 4.85
C GLN A 61 -11.20 1.67 3.79
N ASP A 62 -12.33 0.96 3.79
CA ASP A 62 -12.62 -0.06 2.78
C ASP A 62 -12.74 0.53 1.38
N PHE A 63 -13.36 1.70 1.25
CA PHE A 63 -13.50 2.36 -0.05
C PHE A 63 -12.12 2.70 -0.64
N PHE A 64 -11.21 3.22 0.17
CA PHE A 64 -9.85 3.49 -0.28
C PHE A 64 -9.12 2.20 -0.67
N SER A 65 -9.11 1.20 0.21
CA SER A 65 -8.26 0.01 0.03
C SER A 65 -8.79 -0.96 -1.04
N LYS A 66 -10.11 -1.11 -1.16
CA LYS A 66 -10.74 -2.10 -2.06
C LYS A 66 -11.13 -1.53 -3.42
N GLU A 67 -11.30 -0.20 -3.53
CA GLU A 67 -11.70 0.44 -4.78
C GLU A 67 -10.59 1.35 -5.32
N ILE A 68 -10.24 2.43 -4.63
CA ILE A 68 -9.27 3.41 -5.13
C ILE A 68 -7.90 2.77 -5.34
N ASN A 69 -7.38 2.06 -4.33
CA ASN A 69 -6.06 1.46 -4.43
C ASN A 69 -5.97 0.35 -5.48
N VAL A 70 -7.06 -0.39 -5.69
CA VAL A 70 -7.16 -1.37 -6.77
C VAL A 70 -7.26 -0.71 -8.15
N CYS A 71 -7.96 0.43 -8.28
CA CYS A 71 -7.97 1.19 -9.53
C CYS A 71 -6.56 1.64 -9.94
N ASN A 72 -5.69 1.95 -8.99
CA ASN A 72 -4.31 2.33 -9.26
C ASN A 72 -3.47 1.21 -9.90
N ASN A 73 -3.94 -0.03 -9.89
CA ASN A 73 -3.30 -1.15 -10.59
C ASN A 73 -3.15 -0.92 -12.10
N SER A 74 -4.08 -0.16 -12.71
CA SER A 74 -4.01 0.17 -14.14
C SER A 74 -2.74 0.92 -14.52
N HIS A 75 -2.09 1.56 -13.54
CA HIS A 75 -0.85 2.30 -13.70
C HIS A 75 0.33 1.63 -12.95
N GLY A 76 0.11 0.47 -12.33
CA GLY A 76 1.12 -0.17 -11.47
C GLY A 76 1.53 0.66 -10.26
N ALA A 77 0.61 1.53 -9.77
CA ALA A 77 0.87 2.56 -8.77
C ALA A 77 0.01 2.39 -7.51
N ALA A 78 -0.29 1.15 -7.11
CA ALA A 78 -0.96 0.90 -5.83
C ALA A 78 -0.14 1.48 -4.67
N VAL A 79 -0.83 2.13 -3.75
CA VAL A 79 -0.21 2.79 -2.59
C VAL A 79 0.12 1.75 -1.54
N TYR A 80 1.36 1.75 -1.07
CA TYR A 80 1.76 0.98 0.10
C TYR A 80 1.26 1.67 1.38
N THR A 81 0.54 0.94 2.22
CA THR A 81 -0.16 1.47 3.40
C THR A 81 0.43 1.00 4.74
N GLY A 82 1.65 0.45 4.71
CA GLY A 82 2.43 0.12 5.90
C GLY A 82 2.08 -1.22 6.57
N SER A 83 1.09 -1.95 6.07
CA SER A 83 0.69 -3.25 6.62
C SER A 83 0.15 -4.18 5.54
N ASN A 84 0.07 -5.48 5.83
CA ASN A 84 -0.56 -6.50 4.97
C ASN A 84 0.01 -6.51 3.54
N THR A 85 1.30 -6.39 3.42
CA THR A 85 2.00 -6.21 2.14
C THR A 85 3.13 -7.22 2.02
N LEU A 86 3.21 -7.90 0.89
CA LEU A 86 4.40 -8.65 0.50
C LEU A 86 5.25 -7.77 -0.41
N ILE A 87 6.55 -7.66 -0.10
CA ILE A 87 7.48 -6.76 -0.80
C ILE A 87 8.65 -7.58 -1.31
N PHE A 88 9.05 -7.32 -2.54
CA PHE A 88 10.24 -7.94 -3.13
C PHE A 88 11.50 -7.32 -2.49
N ARG A 89 12.31 -8.17 -1.85
CA ARG A 89 13.51 -7.70 -1.14
C ARG A 89 14.44 -6.88 -2.02
N LYS A 90 14.70 -7.34 -3.24
CA LYS A 90 15.56 -6.63 -4.19
C LYS A 90 15.04 -5.22 -4.50
N ALA A 91 13.71 -5.02 -4.58
CA ALA A 91 13.14 -3.69 -4.79
C ALA A 91 13.44 -2.73 -3.62
N ILE A 92 13.43 -3.24 -2.37
CA ILE A 92 13.84 -2.44 -1.21
C ILE A 92 15.33 -2.06 -1.29
N GLU A 93 16.19 -3.00 -1.66
CA GLU A 93 17.63 -2.79 -1.78
C GLU A 93 17.96 -1.78 -2.89
N ASP A 94 17.30 -1.90 -4.07
CA ASP A 94 17.52 -1.02 -5.22
C ASP A 94 17.13 0.43 -4.96
N VAL A 95 16.17 0.67 -4.06
CA VAL A 95 15.76 2.04 -3.70
C VAL A 95 16.45 2.59 -2.45
N GLY A 96 17.43 1.86 -1.92
CA GLY A 96 18.25 2.28 -0.79
C GLY A 96 17.62 2.05 0.58
N GLY A 97 16.67 1.11 0.69
CA GLY A 97 16.02 0.76 1.94
C GLY A 97 14.79 1.62 2.27
N PHE A 98 14.28 1.44 3.49
CA PHE A 98 13.16 2.24 3.97
C PHE A 98 13.57 3.69 4.24
N PRO A 99 12.74 4.69 3.84
CA PRO A 99 12.96 6.09 4.23
C PRO A 99 12.93 6.26 5.75
N THR A 100 13.83 7.08 6.28
CA THR A 100 13.94 7.32 7.73
C THR A 100 13.62 8.76 8.13
N ASP A 101 13.39 9.63 7.16
CA ASP A 101 13.16 11.08 7.31
C ASP A 101 11.69 11.49 7.16
N THR A 102 10.80 10.53 7.08
CA THR A 102 9.34 10.71 6.98
C THR A 102 8.60 9.85 8.00
N ILE A 103 7.37 10.25 8.34
CA ILE A 103 6.47 9.48 9.21
C ILE A 103 5.49 8.60 8.44
N THR A 104 5.58 8.57 7.12
CA THR A 104 4.88 7.68 6.19
C THR A 104 5.91 7.05 5.26
N GLU A 105 6.81 6.28 5.88
CA GLU A 105 7.88 5.56 5.20
C GLU A 105 7.35 4.56 4.17
N ASP A 106 6.15 4.03 4.43
CA ASP A 106 5.38 3.16 3.55
C ASP A 106 5.03 3.85 2.23
N PHE A 107 4.33 4.96 2.30
CA PHE A 107 3.95 5.73 1.12
C PHE A 107 5.18 6.13 0.30
N GLU A 108 6.22 6.67 0.94
CA GLU A 108 7.43 7.10 0.24
C GLU A 108 8.20 5.92 -0.38
N LEU A 109 8.28 4.78 0.31
CA LEU A 109 8.89 3.57 -0.25
C LEU A 109 8.18 3.12 -1.53
N GLY A 110 6.84 3.08 -1.52
CA GLY A 110 6.05 2.75 -2.70
C GLY A 110 6.34 3.68 -3.88
N VAL A 111 6.42 4.99 -3.63
CA VAL A 111 6.77 5.99 -4.66
C VAL A 111 8.21 5.82 -5.17
N ARG A 112 9.18 5.52 -4.29
CA ARG A 112 10.57 5.23 -4.68
C ARG A 112 10.66 4.00 -5.58
N MET A 113 9.90 2.94 -5.28
CA MET A 113 9.81 1.75 -6.13
C MET A 113 9.26 2.07 -7.51
N ASN A 114 8.16 2.83 -7.60
CA ASN A 114 7.62 3.25 -8.89
C ASN A 114 8.64 4.11 -9.68
N ALA A 115 9.33 5.03 -9.02
CA ALA A 115 10.38 5.84 -9.66
C ALA A 115 11.59 5.01 -10.13
N ALA A 116 11.82 3.85 -9.52
CA ALA A 116 12.84 2.89 -9.93
C ALA A 116 12.38 1.91 -11.03
N GLY A 117 11.12 2.04 -11.48
CA GLY A 117 10.55 1.20 -12.54
C GLY A 117 9.81 -0.04 -12.05
N TYR A 118 9.68 -0.24 -10.74
CA TYR A 118 8.85 -1.30 -10.19
C TYR A 118 7.37 -0.95 -10.29
N VAL A 119 6.52 -1.97 -10.40
CA VAL A 119 5.06 -1.83 -10.35
C VAL A 119 4.53 -2.32 -9.00
N ASN A 120 3.58 -1.59 -8.44
CA ASN A 120 2.93 -1.91 -7.19
C ASN A 120 1.47 -2.27 -7.48
N TYR A 121 0.98 -3.37 -6.89
CA TYR A 121 -0.39 -3.82 -7.05
C TYR A 121 -1.12 -3.93 -5.72
N SER A 122 -2.45 -3.81 -5.78
CA SER A 122 -3.36 -4.05 -4.66
C SER A 122 -4.38 -5.12 -5.00
N THR A 123 -4.68 -6.00 -4.05
CA THR A 123 -5.75 -7.00 -4.20
C THR A 123 -7.06 -6.48 -3.62
N LYS A 124 -8.19 -7.15 -3.92
CA LYS A 124 -9.50 -6.84 -3.33
C LYS A 124 -9.79 -7.61 -2.05
N SER A 125 -9.20 -8.78 -1.91
CA SER A 125 -9.46 -9.66 -0.78
C SER A 125 -8.71 -9.20 0.47
N PRO A 126 -9.38 -8.91 1.59
CA PRO A 126 -8.69 -8.54 2.82
C PRO A 126 -7.96 -9.75 3.40
N MET A 127 -6.67 -9.57 3.69
CA MET A 127 -5.80 -10.62 4.23
C MET A 127 -5.35 -10.34 5.65
N ALA A 128 -5.94 -9.35 6.30
CA ALA A 128 -5.74 -9.08 7.71
C ALA A 128 -6.93 -8.38 8.33
N SER A 129 -7.02 -8.44 9.66
CA SER A 129 -8.06 -7.76 10.42
C SER A 129 -7.46 -6.91 11.53
N GLY A 130 -8.08 -5.79 11.80
CA GLY A 130 -7.67 -4.84 12.83
C GLY A 130 -8.83 -4.03 13.38
N LEU A 131 -8.49 -2.95 14.08
CA LEU A 131 -9.44 -2.03 14.67
C LEU A 131 -9.30 -0.65 14.05
N THR A 132 -10.43 0.01 13.81
CA THR A 132 -10.47 1.44 13.44
C THR A 132 -10.67 2.29 14.70
N PRO A 133 -10.22 3.55 14.70
CA PRO A 133 -10.49 4.46 15.81
C PRO A 133 -11.99 4.65 16.04
N THR A 134 -12.39 4.68 17.31
CA THR A 134 -13.79 4.79 17.75
C THR A 134 -14.20 6.19 18.20
N ASP A 135 -13.25 7.13 18.27
CA ASP A 135 -13.50 8.49 18.66
C ASP A 135 -12.93 9.51 17.67
N LEU A 136 -13.59 10.65 17.54
CA LEU A 136 -13.25 11.71 16.58
C LEU A 136 -11.84 12.26 16.77
N LYS A 137 -11.39 12.42 18.03
CA LYS A 137 -10.06 12.96 18.34
C LYS A 137 -8.96 12.04 17.80
N SER A 138 -9.11 10.73 18.00
CA SER A 138 -8.18 9.72 17.47
C SER A 138 -8.16 9.70 15.96
N VAL A 139 -9.32 9.79 15.29
CA VAL A 139 -9.41 9.90 13.83
C VAL A 139 -8.68 11.15 13.34
N ILE A 140 -8.96 12.32 13.89
CA ILE A 140 -8.30 13.57 13.47
C ILE A 140 -6.78 13.48 13.67
N LYS A 141 -6.32 12.95 14.80
CA LYS A 141 -4.89 12.76 15.08
C LYS A 141 -4.23 11.82 14.05
N GLN A 142 -4.88 10.72 13.74
CA GLN A 142 -4.41 9.75 12.74
C GLN A 142 -4.32 10.38 11.35
N ARG A 143 -5.40 11.05 10.89
CA ARG A 143 -5.44 11.68 9.56
C ARG A 143 -4.45 12.84 9.44
N ALA A 144 -4.30 13.65 10.49
CA ALA A 144 -3.30 14.71 10.51
C ALA A 144 -1.87 14.17 10.45
N ARG A 145 -1.59 13.02 11.07
CA ARG A 145 -0.29 12.34 10.96
C ARG A 145 -0.05 11.86 9.53
N TRP A 146 -1.01 11.15 8.94
CA TRP A 146 -0.90 10.68 7.57
C TRP A 146 -0.74 11.82 6.57
N GLY A 147 -1.59 12.85 6.67
CA GLY A 147 -1.52 14.01 5.77
C GLY A 147 -0.16 14.70 5.82
N ARG A 148 0.39 14.93 7.01
CA ARG A 148 1.74 15.51 7.15
C ARG A 148 2.81 14.64 6.52
N GLY A 149 2.74 13.31 6.72
CA GLY A 149 3.69 12.37 6.14
C GLY A 149 3.62 12.37 4.62
N VAL A 150 2.43 12.22 4.04
CA VAL A 150 2.22 12.22 2.58
C VAL A 150 2.70 13.53 1.95
N ILE A 151 2.40 14.70 2.56
CA ILE A 151 2.88 15.99 2.07
C ILE A 151 4.42 16.04 2.10
N ARG A 152 5.03 15.59 3.20
CA ARG A 152 6.49 15.56 3.32
C ARG A 152 7.13 14.64 2.27
N SER A 153 6.63 13.44 2.12
CA SER A 153 7.11 12.47 1.12
C SER A 153 6.89 12.97 -0.30
N SER A 154 5.75 13.62 -0.57
CA SER A 154 5.46 14.23 -1.87
C SER A 154 6.47 15.32 -2.23
N TYR A 155 6.90 16.10 -1.24
CA TYR A 155 7.94 17.10 -1.41
C TYR A 155 9.32 16.47 -1.63
N ASN A 156 9.70 15.48 -0.80
CA ASN A 156 10.97 14.77 -0.92
C ASN A 156 11.15 14.13 -2.30
N MET A 157 10.10 13.51 -2.82
CA MET A 157 10.09 12.81 -4.10
C MET A 157 9.79 13.71 -5.30
N ASN A 158 9.42 14.98 -5.05
CA ASN A 158 8.97 15.92 -6.09
C ASN A 158 7.91 15.30 -7.01
N ILE A 159 6.88 14.65 -6.42
CA ILE A 159 5.96 13.74 -7.13
C ILE A 159 5.35 14.39 -8.37
N PHE A 160 4.98 15.66 -8.32
CA PHE A 160 4.31 16.36 -9.42
C PHE A 160 5.22 16.65 -10.63
N PHE A 161 6.52 16.70 -10.43
CA PHE A 161 7.49 17.07 -11.49
C PHE A 161 8.60 16.02 -11.65
N ASN A 162 8.45 14.85 -11.07
CA ASN A 162 9.43 13.78 -11.20
C ASN A 162 9.24 13.05 -12.54
N PRO A 163 10.16 13.16 -13.49
CA PRO A 163 10.02 12.56 -14.82
C PRO A 163 9.99 11.02 -14.79
N LYS A 164 10.44 10.41 -13.68
CA LYS A 164 10.41 8.96 -13.50
C LYS A 164 9.03 8.42 -13.08
N LEU A 165 8.12 9.30 -12.64
CA LEU A 165 6.76 8.97 -12.20
C LEU A 165 5.69 9.31 -13.25
N THR A 166 6.03 10.12 -14.24
CA THR A 166 5.14 10.48 -15.35
C THR A 166 5.29 9.46 -16.47
N LYS A 167 4.29 8.64 -16.65
CA LYS A 167 4.12 7.77 -17.84
C LYS A 167 2.74 8.01 -18.43
#